data_2bba7e456a5a7bfedc939354709fdffb
#
_entry.id   2bba7e456a5a7bfedc939354709fdffb
#
_cell.length_a   1.000
_cell.length_b   1.000
_cell.length_c   1.000
_cell.angle_alpha   90.00
_cell.angle_beta   90.00
_cell.angle_gamma   90.00
#
_symmetry.space_group_name_H-M   'P 1'
#
loop_
_entity.id
_entity.type
_entity.pdbx_description
1 polymer ?
#
loop_
_entity_poly.entity_id
_entity_poly.type
_entity_poly.pdbx_seq_one_letter_code
_entity_poly.pdbx_strand_id
1 'polypeptide(L)'
;MSQKPVLVIMAAGMGSRYGGLKQIDPVDREGDLIIDFSIFDAVEAGFEKVVFIIKKSIEKEFKEHIGNRMEKHVQVEYVYQENDRLPDGFEVPEGRVKPWGTGHAILCCSEVIDGPFAVINADDYYGKSAFKAIYDRLASCGDDDKYQYAMVAYHLYNTLTENGHVARGVCTVDADGHLADIHERTRIEKHGDQAEYTEDDGATWEQLGEDTLVSMNLWGFTSSILKELKARFVPFLEKNLSVNPLKCEYFLPFVVDELLKEGKAEV
;
A
#
# COMPACT_ATOMS: atom_id res chain seq x y z
N MET A 1 -2.16 8.26 -27.06
CA MET A 1 -1.87 9.06 -25.86
C MET A 1 -1.69 8.07 -24.74
N SER A 2 -0.59 8.13 -23.99
CA SER A 2 -0.45 7.29 -22.78
C SER A 2 -1.58 7.65 -21.80
N GLN A 3 -2.19 6.64 -21.18
CA GLN A 3 -3.17 6.86 -20.12
C GLN A 3 -2.50 7.58 -18.95
N LYS A 4 -3.18 8.58 -18.35
CA LYS A 4 -2.67 9.28 -17.19
C LYS A 4 -2.68 8.33 -15.97
N PRO A 5 -1.65 8.39 -15.11
CA PRO A 5 -1.62 7.61 -13.90
C PRO A 5 -2.81 7.89 -12.98
N VAL A 6 -3.32 6.84 -12.33
CA VAL A 6 -4.40 6.90 -11.34
C VAL A 6 -3.82 6.74 -9.93
N LEU A 7 -4.32 7.47 -8.94
CA LEU A 7 -3.96 7.24 -7.55
C LEU A 7 -4.96 6.29 -6.89
N VAL A 8 -4.47 5.21 -6.31
CA VAL A 8 -5.24 4.23 -5.53
C VAL A 8 -4.93 4.42 -4.05
N ILE A 9 -5.95 4.61 -3.23
CA ILE A 9 -5.80 4.84 -1.80
C ILE A 9 -6.46 3.69 -1.02
N MET A 10 -5.65 2.96 -0.27
CA MET A 10 -6.11 1.84 0.56
C MET A 10 -6.68 2.36 1.88
N ALA A 11 -8.00 2.39 2.00
CA ALA A 11 -8.73 2.86 3.18
C ALA A 11 -9.63 1.78 3.82
N ALA A 12 -9.60 0.53 3.34
CA ALA A 12 -10.41 -0.57 3.88
C ALA A 12 -9.89 -1.14 5.21
N GLY A 13 -8.62 -0.89 5.55
CA GLY A 13 -7.94 -1.38 6.75
C GLY A 13 -8.30 -0.64 8.05
N MET A 14 -9.41 0.04 8.09
CA MET A 14 -9.84 0.98 9.10
C MET A 14 -9.77 0.45 10.52
N GLY A 15 -9.06 1.23 11.30
CA GLY A 15 -8.75 1.14 12.70
C GLY A 15 -9.77 0.52 13.64
N SER A 16 -9.85 -0.81 13.63
CA SER A 16 -10.56 -1.57 14.67
C SER A 16 -10.06 -1.27 16.10
N ARG A 17 -8.94 -0.55 16.24
CA ARG A 17 -8.31 -0.24 17.55
C ARG A 17 -8.89 0.99 18.24
N TYR A 18 -9.59 1.88 17.54
CA TYR A 18 -10.07 3.16 18.08
C TYR A 18 -11.59 3.36 18.01
N GLY A 19 -12.35 2.34 17.58
CA GLY A 19 -13.83 2.38 17.53
C GLY A 19 -14.42 3.32 16.48
N GLY A 20 -13.62 3.83 15.53
CA GLY A 20 -14.03 4.74 14.46
C GLY A 20 -13.08 4.74 13.28
N LEU A 21 -13.37 5.57 12.28
CA LEU A 21 -12.53 5.78 11.11
C LEU A 21 -11.27 6.56 11.49
N LYS A 22 -10.12 5.88 11.68
CA LYS A 22 -8.84 6.53 11.97
C LYS A 22 -8.47 7.62 10.94
N GLN A 23 -8.94 7.48 9.72
CA GLN A 23 -8.70 8.41 8.63
C GLN A 23 -9.50 9.72 8.70
N ILE A 24 -10.44 9.84 9.62
CA ILE A 24 -11.24 11.06 9.83
C ILE A 24 -10.82 11.86 11.08
N ASP A 25 -9.74 11.47 11.75
CA ASP A 25 -9.17 12.28 12.83
C ASP A 25 -8.41 13.48 12.24
N PRO A 26 -8.82 14.71 12.55
CA PRO A 26 -8.13 15.90 12.06
C PRO A 26 -6.69 15.97 12.57
N VAL A 27 -5.77 16.39 11.68
CA VAL A 27 -4.35 16.55 12.01
C VAL A 27 -3.97 18.02 12.28
N ASP A 28 -4.90 18.94 12.01
CA ASP A 28 -4.72 20.36 12.26
C ASP A 28 -5.98 21.02 12.84
N ARG A 29 -5.92 22.36 13.05
CA ARG A 29 -7.01 23.14 13.63
C ARG A 29 -8.10 23.50 12.63
N GLU A 30 -7.81 23.45 11.37
CA GLU A 30 -8.71 23.68 10.24
C GLU A 30 -9.62 22.48 9.99
N GLY A 31 -9.27 21.32 10.56
CA GLY A 31 -10.03 20.08 10.44
C GLY A 31 -9.60 19.23 9.24
N ASP A 32 -8.42 19.49 8.70
CA ASP A 32 -7.87 18.72 7.60
C ASP A 32 -7.38 17.35 8.07
N LEU A 33 -7.56 16.35 7.22
CA LEU A 33 -7.19 14.97 7.45
C LEU A 33 -5.85 14.67 6.77
N ILE A 34 -5.10 13.69 7.26
CA ILE A 34 -3.84 13.29 6.62
C ILE A 34 -4.01 12.93 5.14
N ILE A 35 -5.14 12.32 4.79
CA ILE A 35 -5.49 11.96 3.42
C ILE A 35 -5.71 13.18 2.51
N ASP A 36 -6.16 14.32 3.07
CA ASP A 36 -6.38 15.56 2.30
C ASP A 36 -5.05 16.08 1.76
N PHE A 37 -3.99 16.07 2.58
CA PHE A 37 -2.64 16.44 2.16
C PHE A 37 -2.10 15.52 1.06
N SER A 38 -2.32 14.21 1.20
CA SER A 38 -1.90 13.23 0.19
C SER A 38 -2.61 13.45 -1.15
N ILE A 39 -3.92 13.74 -1.14
CA ILE A 39 -4.69 14.00 -2.36
C ILE A 39 -4.30 15.34 -2.96
N PHE A 40 -4.10 16.38 -2.15
CA PHE A 40 -3.64 17.68 -2.61
C PHE A 40 -2.28 17.58 -3.34
N ASP A 41 -1.30 16.94 -2.71
CA ASP A 41 0.02 16.73 -3.29
C ASP A 41 -0.02 15.88 -4.57
N ALA A 42 -0.91 14.87 -4.63
CA ALA A 42 -1.10 14.05 -5.82
C ALA A 42 -1.72 14.85 -6.99
N VAL A 43 -2.73 15.69 -6.72
CA VAL A 43 -3.35 16.55 -7.75
C VAL A 43 -2.32 17.55 -8.29
N GLU A 44 -1.52 18.16 -7.40
CA GLU A 44 -0.42 19.05 -7.81
C GLU A 44 0.66 18.31 -8.63
N ALA A 45 0.88 17.01 -8.40
CA ALA A 45 1.78 16.19 -9.19
C ALA A 45 1.23 15.84 -10.58
N GLY A 46 -0.10 15.90 -10.77
CA GLY A 46 -0.77 15.66 -12.05
C GLY A 46 -1.78 14.51 -12.06
N PHE A 47 -2.05 13.85 -10.94
CA PHE A 47 -3.12 12.84 -10.85
C PHE A 47 -4.49 13.50 -11.02
N GLU A 48 -5.30 12.98 -11.93
CA GLU A 48 -6.65 13.50 -12.23
C GLU A 48 -7.76 12.57 -11.73
N LYS A 49 -7.40 11.36 -11.31
CA LYS A 49 -8.34 10.34 -10.80
C LYS A 49 -7.79 9.70 -9.53
N VAL A 50 -8.66 9.56 -8.54
CA VAL A 50 -8.42 8.83 -7.28
C VAL A 50 -9.41 7.67 -7.18
N VAL A 51 -8.92 6.49 -6.84
CA VAL A 51 -9.72 5.31 -6.52
C VAL A 51 -9.57 4.99 -5.05
N PHE A 52 -10.63 5.10 -4.28
CA PHE A 52 -10.65 4.69 -2.88
C PHE A 52 -11.05 3.24 -2.74
N ILE A 53 -10.20 2.44 -2.07
CA ILE A 53 -10.55 1.09 -1.65
C ILE A 53 -11.07 1.16 -0.23
N ILE A 54 -12.36 0.89 -0.05
CA ILE A 54 -13.06 0.95 1.24
C ILE A 54 -13.85 -0.35 1.50
N LYS A 55 -14.43 -0.49 2.68
CA LYS A 55 -15.48 -1.48 2.93
C LYS A 55 -16.85 -0.87 2.66
N LYS A 56 -17.78 -1.66 2.17
CA LYS A 56 -19.16 -1.20 1.93
C LYS A 56 -19.82 -0.67 3.20
N SER A 57 -19.51 -1.29 4.32
CA SER A 57 -20.05 -0.91 5.63
C SER A 57 -19.75 0.53 6.08
N ILE A 58 -18.66 1.12 5.56
CA ILE A 58 -18.23 2.48 5.93
C ILE A 58 -18.45 3.50 4.81
N GLU A 59 -19.01 3.08 3.67
CA GLU A 59 -19.14 3.94 2.48
C GLU A 59 -19.81 5.28 2.79
N LYS A 60 -20.94 5.25 3.51
CA LYS A 60 -21.70 6.46 3.82
C LYS A 60 -20.84 7.44 4.61
N GLU A 61 -20.26 7.00 5.71
CA GLU A 61 -19.43 7.81 6.61
C GLU A 61 -18.18 8.32 5.89
N PHE A 62 -17.52 7.46 5.11
CA PHE A 62 -16.35 7.84 4.32
C PHE A 62 -16.68 8.93 3.28
N LYS A 63 -17.78 8.79 2.56
CA LYS A 63 -18.24 9.81 1.58
C LYS A 63 -18.58 11.12 2.26
N GLU A 64 -19.28 11.11 3.39
CA GLU A 64 -19.66 12.32 4.12
C GLU A 64 -18.42 13.12 4.60
N HIS A 65 -17.37 12.44 5.08
CA HIS A 65 -16.22 13.10 5.68
C HIS A 65 -15.08 13.36 4.68
N ILE A 66 -14.90 12.52 3.67
CA ILE A 66 -13.78 12.59 2.73
C ILE A 66 -14.28 12.71 1.29
N GLY A 67 -15.04 11.72 0.80
CA GLY A 67 -15.37 11.58 -0.60
C GLY A 67 -16.02 12.81 -1.22
N ASN A 68 -17.09 13.31 -0.63
CA ASN A 68 -17.85 14.47 -1.13
C ASN A 68 -17.01 15.77 -1.20
N ARG A 69 -15.95 15.86 -0.39
CA ARG A 69 -15.00 16.99 -0.48
C ARG A 69 -14.05 16.80 -1.65
N MET A 70 -13.49 15.61 -1.79
CA MET A 70 -12.50 15.28 -2.81
C MET A 70 -13.09 15.27 -4.22
N GLU A 71 -14.35 14.86 -4.40
CA GLU A 71 -15.09 14.90 -5.68
C GLU A 71 -15.19 16.31 -6.29
N LYS A 72 -14.96 17.37 -5.51
CA LYS A 72 -14.92 18.75 -6.00
C LYS A 72 -13.60 19.12 -6.66
N HIS A 73 -12.54 18.36 -6.44
CA HIS A 73 -11.17 18.68 -6.81
C HIS A 73 -10.55 17.67 -7.78
N VAL A 74 -11.01 16.41 -7.74
CA VAL A 74 -10.46 15.31 -8.52
C VAL A 74 -11.57 14.31 -8.87
N GLN A 75 -11.42 13.57 -9.96
CA GLN A 75 -12.33 12.47 -10.27
C GLN A 75 -12.17 11.36 -9.22
N VAL A 76 -13.27 10.96 -8.59
CA VAL A 76 -13.28 9.94 -7.53
C VAL A 76 -14.06 8.70 -7.96
N GLU A 77 -13.50 7.53 -7.67
CA GLU A 77 -14.17 6.24 -7.83
C GLU A 77 -14.00 5.41 -6.55
N TYR A 78 -14.96 4.54 -6.24
CA TYR A 78 -14.96 3.70 -5.05
C TYR A 78 -14.94 2.23 -5.43
N VAL A 79 -14.02 1.50 -4.82
CA VAL A 79 -13.88 0.05 -4.93
C VAL A 79 -14.06 -0.57 -3.55
N TYR A 80 -14.73 -1.71 -3.49
CA TYR A 80 -15.03 -2.36 -2.21
C TYR A 80 -14.19 -3.61 -2.02
N GLN A 81 -13.40 -3.62 -0.94
CA GLN A 81 -12.68 -4.80 -0.48
C GLN A 81 -13.54 -5.54 0.53
N GLU A 82 -14.30 -6.53 0.07
CA GLU A 82 -15.12 -7.39 0.92
C GLU A 82 -14.50 -8.79 1.05
N ASN A 83 -14.72 -9.45 2.18
CA ASN A 83 -14.13 -10.76 2.45
C ASN A 83 -14.70 -11.87 1.55
N ASP A 84 -15.92 -11.71 1.04
CA ASP A 84 -16.61 -12.63 0.14
C ASP A 84 -16.22 -12.47 -1.35
N ARG A 85 -15.38 -11.49 -1.68
CA ARG A 85 -14.79 -11.35 -3.02
C ARG A 85 -13.67 -12.38 -3.22
N LEU A 86 -14.05 -13.64 -3.34
CA LEU A 86 -13.16 -14.78 -3.53
C LEU A 86 -13.36 -15.39 -4.92
N PRO A 87 -12.35 -16.09 -5.45
CA PRO A 87 -12.50 -16.91 -6.64
C PRO A 87 -13.50 -18.05 -6.42
N ASP A 88 -14.08 -18.57 -7.53
CA ASP A 88 -14.97 -19.72 -7.49
C ASP A 88 -14.33 -20.90 -6.74
N GLY A 89 -15.13 -21.56 -5.91
CA GLY A 89 -14.69 -22.72 -5.12
C GLY A 89 -14.08 -22.40 -3.75
N PHE A 90 -13.97 -21.10 -3.40
CA PHE A 90 -13.53 -20.67 -2.07
C PHE A 90 -14.66 -20.01 -1.30
N GLU A 91 -14.69 -20.23 -0.01
CA GLU A 91 -15.64 -19.62 0.93
C GLU A 91 -14.89 -18.89 2.04
N VAL A 92 -15.54 -17.86 2.60
CA VAL A 92 -14.98 -17.12 3.73
C VAL A 92 -14.97 -18.04 4.97
N PRO A 93 -13.82 -18.30 5.59
CA PRO A 93 -13.76 -19.11 6.80
C PRO A 93 -14.65 -18.54 7.91
N GLU A 94 -15.36 -19.42 8.62
CA GLU A 94 -16.19 -19.03 9.75
C GLU A 94 -15.35 -18.25 10.79
N GLY A 95 -15.86 -17.09 11.21
CA GLY A 95 -15.19 -16.21 12.17
C GLY A 95 -14.11 -15.31 11.57
N ARG A 96 -13.83 -15.35 10.26
CA ARG A 96 -12.88 -14.43 9.64
C ARG A 96 -13.47 -13.02 9.52
N VAL A 97 -12.85 -12.05 10.19
CA VAL A 97 -13.17 -10.61 10.09
C VAL A 97 -12.05 -9.82 9.42
N LYS A 98 -10.82 -10.39 9.39
CA LYS A 98 -9.64 -9.73 8.83
C LYS A 98 -9.74 -9.70 7.30
N PRO A 99 -9.45 -8.54 6.64
CA PRO A 99 -9.32 -8.47 5.18
C PRO A 99 -8.24 -9.42 4.65
N TRP A 100 -8.30 -9.72 3.36
CA TRP A 100 -7.34 -10.63 2.71
C TRP A 100 -5.96 -10.00 2.43
N GLY A 101 -5.74 -8.76 2.81
CA GLY A 101 -4.46 -8.06 2.67
C GLY A 101 -4.42 -7.08 1.51
N THR A 102 -3.26 -6.40 1.35
CA THR A 102 -3.06 -5.31 0.39
C THR A 102 -3.06 -5.78 -1.07
N GLY A 103 -2.56 -6.97 -1.36
CA GLY A 103 -2.64 -7.56 -2.71
C GLY A 103 -4.09 -7.80 -3.15
N HIS A 104 -4.94 -8.31 -2.25
CA HIS A 104 -6.36 -8.46 -2.54
C HIS A 104 -7.07 -7.11 -2.70
N ALA A 105 -6.70 -6.09 -1.90
CA ALA A 105 -7.23 -4.75 -2.05
C ALA A 105 -7.02 -4.22 -3.48
N ILE A 106 -5.78 -4.32 -3.98
CA ILE A 106 -5.44 -3.90 -5.34
C ILE A 106 -6.11 -4.78 -6.39
N LEU A 107 -6.21 -6.08 -6.17
CA LEU A 107 -6.94 -7.00 -7.07
C LEU A 107 -8.41 -6.59 -7.26
N CYS A 108 -9.05 -6.04 -6.23
CA CYS A 108 -10.42 -5.52 -6.32
C CYS A 108 -10.57 -4.34 -7.31
N CYS A 109 -9.46 -3.68 -7.68
CA CYS A 109 -9.47 -2.58 -8.64
C CYS A 109 -9.39 -3.04 -10.12
N SER A 110 -9.36 -4.34 -10.40
CA SER A 110 -9.13 -4.88 -11.76
C SER A 110 -10.16 -4.44 -12.81
N GLU A 111 -11.35 -4.03 -12.39
CA GLU A 111 -12.43 -3.59 -13.30
C GLU A 111 -12.39 -2.07 -13.56
N VAL A 112 -11.64 -1.31 -12.77
CA VAL A 112 -11.65 0.16 -12.80
C VAL A 112 -10.27 0.76 -13.18
N ILE A 113 -9.23 -0.08 -13.23
CA ILE A 113 -7.86 0.31 -13.58
C ILE A 113 -7.41 -0.51 -14.79
N ASP A 114 -7.05 0.19 -15.86
CA ASP A 114 -6.56 -0.37 -17.12
C ASP A 114 -5.21 0.23 -17.58
N GLY A 115 -4.67 1.19 -16.82
CA GLY A 115 -3.42 1.91 -17.08
C GLY A 115 -2.47 1.93 -15.89
N PRO A 116 -1.44 2.80 -15.93
CA PRO A 116 -0.51 2.97 -14.81
C PRO A 116 -1.21 3.58 -13.59
N PHE A 117 -0.78 3.17 -12.39
CA PHE A 117 -1.35 3.69 -11.15
C PHE A 117 -0.36 3.67 -10.00
N ALA A 118 -0.51 4.62 -9.08
CA ALA A 118 0.17 4.62 -7.79
C ALA A 118 -0.74 4.07 -6.69
N VAL A 119 -0.14 3.50 -5.65
CA VAL A 119 -0.84 2.97 -4.47
C VAL A 119 -0.28 3.61 -3.22
N ILE A 120 -1.16 4.04 -2.31
CA ILE A 120 -0.80 4.56 -0.99
C ILE A 120 -1.74 4.02 0.11
N ASN A 121 -1.30 4.12 1.36
CA ASN A 121 -2.18 3.98 2.52
C ASN A 121 -2.92 5.31 2.78
N ALA A 122 -4.12 5.23 3.31
CA ALA A 122 -4.95 6.40 3.61
C ALA A 122 -4.48 7.18 4.87
N ASP A 123 -3.69 6.54 5.72
CA ASP A 123 -3.30 7.04 7.05
C ASP A 123 -1.80 7.37 7.18
N ASP A 124 -1.07 7.41 6.05
CA ASP A 124 0.33 7.81 5.99
C ASP A 124 0.50 9.14 5.23
N TYR A 125 1.51 9.93 5.61
CA TYR A 125 1.91 11.14 4.90
C TYR A 125 3.17 10.87 4.08
N TYR A 126 3.11 11.18 2.78
CA TYR A 126 4.15 10.82 1.82
C TYR A 126 5.01 12.01 1.37
N GLY A 127 4.43 13.21 1.35
CA GLY A 127 5.07 14.45 0.94
C GLY A 127 5.06 14.70 -0.58
N LYS A 128 5.03 15.98 -0.95
CA LYS A 128 4.87 16.47 -2.32
C LYS A 128 5.88 15.89 -3.32
N SER A 129 7.16 15.80 -2.91
CA SER A 129 8.22 15.29 -3.79
C SER A 129 8.03 13.82 -4.17
N ALA A 130 7.46 13.02 -3.26
CA ALA A 130 7.18 11.60 -3.48
C ALA A 130 6.09 11.42 -4.55
N PHE A 131 4.99 12.18 -4.47
CA PHE A 131 3.94 12.16 -5.49
C PHE A 131 4.44 12.62 -6.85
N LYS A 132 5.28 13.65 -6.89
CA LYS A 132 5.89 14.12 -8.15
C LYS A 132 6.78 13.04 -8.77
N ALA A 133 7.65 12.42 -7.98
CA ALA A 133 8.56 11.39 -8.47
C ALA A 133 7.80 10.16 -9.02
N ILE A 134 6.82 9.65 -8.28
CA ILE A 134 6.05 8.48 -8.72
C ILE A 134 5.18 8.79 -9.94
N TYR A 135 4.57 9.98 -10.00
CA TYR A 135 3.80 10.40 -11.15
C TYR A 135 4.64 10.48 -12.43
N ASP A 136 5.79 11.17 -12.36
CA ASP A 136 6.68 11.34 -13.52
C ASP A 136 7.18 9.98 -14.06
N ARG A 137 7.51 9.06 -13.15
CA ARG A 137 7.92 7.71 -13.53
C ARG A 137 6.78 6.98 -14.22
N LEU A 138 5.58 6.96 -13.65
CA LEU A 138 4.41 6.28 -14.21
C LEU A 138 3.93 6.88 -15.53
N ALA A 139 4.05 8.20 -15.71
CA ALA A 139 3.68 8.88 -16.96
C ALA A 139 4.64 8.61 -18.11
N SER A 140 5.89 8.23 -17.81
CA SER A 140 6.97 8.05 -18.78
C SER A 140 7.35 6.60 -19.04
N CYS A 141 6.99 5.65 -18.15
CA CYS A 141 7.35 4.24 -18.30
C CYS A 141 6.19 3.39 -18.81
N GLY A 142 6.54 2.25 -19.39
CA GLY A 142 5.65 1.17 -19.77
C GLY A 142 6.41 -0.14 -19.69
N ASP A 143 5.70 -1.26 -19.62
CA ASP A 143 6.34 -2.57 -19.65
C ASP A 143 7.09 -2.79 -20.98
N ASP A 144 8.23 -3.42 -20.87
CA ASP A 144 9.04 -3.89 -22.00
C ASP A 144 9.26 -5.41 -21.88
N ASP A 145 10.50 -5.89 -21.85
CA ASP A 145 10.81 -7.30 -21.59
C ASP A 145 10.52 -7.69 -20.12
N LYS A 146 10.39 -6.69 -19.25
CA LYS A 146 10.00 -6.83 -17.83
C LYS A 146 8.88 -5.85 -17.48
N TYR A 147 8.17 -6.16 -16.41
CA TYR A 147 7.26 -5.21 -15.80
C TYR A 147 8.04 -4.06 -15.15
N GLN A 148 7.72 -2.83 -15.53
CA GLN A 148 8.38 -1.63 -15.06
C GLN A 148 7.60 -1.00 -13.91
N TYR A 149 7.95 -1.37 -12.69
CA TYR A 149 7.31 -0.85 -11.47
C TYR A 149 8.20 0.22 -10.82
N ALA A 150 7.69 0.84 -9.78
CA ALA A 150 8.43 1.81 -8.99
C ALA A 150 7.97 1.81 -7.52
N MET A 151 8.85 2.24 -6.65
CA MET A 151 8.53 2.45 -5.24
C MET A 151 9.26 3.72 -4.77
N VAL A 152 8.60 4.53 -3.95
CA VAL A 152 9.30 5.60 -3.24
C VAL A 152 9.79 5.06 -1.91
N ALA A 153 11.10 4.98 -1.76
CA ALA A 153 11.75 4.60 -0.51
C ALA A 153 11.97 5.83 0.39
N TYR A 154 11.92 5.62 1.69
CA TYR A 154 12.14 6.63 2.72
C TYR A 154 13.32 6.24 3.60
N HIS A 155 14.07 7.21 4.08
CA HIS A 155 15.05 6.94 5.14
C HIS A 155 14.31 6.49 6.40
N LEU A 156 14.69 5.35 6.95
CA LEU A 156 14.05 4.73 8.12
C LEU A 156 13.86 5.74 9.26
N TYR A 157 14.90 6.51 9.58
CA TYR A 157 14.90 7.43 10.70
C TYR A 157 13.85 8.54 10.61
N ASN A 158 13.40 8.88 9.39
CA ASN A 158 12.29 9.84 9.18
C ASN A 158 10.90 9.20 9.40
N THR A 159 10.84 7.90 9.62
CA THR A 159 9.58 7.14 9.77
C THR A 159 9.43 6.49 11.14
N LEU A 160 10.39 6.70 12.04
CA LEU A 160 10.36 6.19 13.39
C LEU A 160 9.44 7.01 14.29
N THR A 161 9.01 6.41 15.39
CA THR A 161 8.26 7.07 16.45
C THR A 161 9.03 7.04 17.76
N GLU A 162 8.84 8.05 18.60
CA GLU A 162 9.38 8.06 19.97
C GLU A 162 8.55 7.16 20.93
N ASN A 163 7.37 6.71 20.51
CA ASN A 163 6.45 5.94 21.34
C ASN A 163 6.07 4.63 20.65
N GLY A 164 6.67 3.54 21.09
CA GLY A 164 6.37 2.19 20.59
C GLY A 164 7.21 1.80 19.38
N HIS A 165 6.66 0.92 18.54
CA HIS A 165 7.36 0.36 17.40
C HIS A 165 6.65 0.68 16.08
N VAL A 166 7.40 0.57 14.99
CA VAL A 166 6.88 0.61 13.61
C VAL A 166 7.14 -0.72 12.91
N ALA A 167 6.32 -1.04 11.90
CA ALA A 167 6.57 -2.11 10.94
C ALA A 167 6.94 -1.48 9.60
N ARG A 168 8.02 -1.95 8.95
CA ARG A 168 8.50 -1.43 7.66
C ARG A 168 9.10 -2.52 6.80
N GLY A 169 8.88 -2.43 5.49
CA GLY A 169 9.65 -3.18 4.51
C GLY A 169 11.04 -2.57 4.37
N VAL A 170 12.05 -3.18 4.97
CA VAL A 170 13.46 -2.77 4.82
C VAL A 170 13.93 -3.16 3.43
N CYS A 171 14.46 -2.18 2.68
CA CYS A 171 14.81 -2.31 1.28
C CYS A 171 16.32 -2.45 1.09
N THR A 172 16.71 -3.35 0.20
CA THR A 172 18.06 -3.38 -0.38
C THR A 172 17.99 -2.87 -1.80
N VAL A 173 18.84 -1.90 -2.13
CA VAL A 173 18.89 -1.26 -3.45
C VAL A 173 20.26 -1.57 -4.08
N ASP A 174 20.27 -1.92 -5.36
CA ASP A 174 21.50 -2.16 -6.11
C ASP A 174 22.21 -0.85 -6.53
N ALA A 175 23.35 -0.99 -7.20
CA ALA A 175 24.16 0.16 -7.62
C ALA A 175 23.49 1.05 -8.69
N ASP A 176 22.52 0.54 -9.40
CA ASP A 176 21.75 1.24 -10.44
C ASP A 176 20.47 1.88 -9.89
N GLY A 177 20.19 1.66 -8.60
CA GLY A 177 19.03 2.21 -7.90
C GLY A 177 17.78 1.33 -7.98
N HIS A 178 17.91 0.08 -8.40
CA HIS A 178 16.79 -0.86 -8.44
C HIS A 178 16.61 -1.58 -7.11
N LEU A 179 15.37 -1.87 -6.76
CA LEU A 179 15.03 -2.68 -5.60
C LEU A 179 15.49 -4.13 -5.81
N ALA A 180 16.51 -4.55 -5.07
CA ALA A 180 17.04 -5.90 -5.12
C ALA A 180 16.31 -6.85 -4.16
N ASP A 181 15.89 -6.36 -2.99
CA ASP A 181 15.18 -7.14 -1.97
C ASP A 181 14.34 -6.22 -1.07
N ILE A 182 13.27 -6.75 -0.50
CA ILE A 182 12.45 -6.08 0.50
C ILE A 182 12.05 -7.08 1.60
N HIS A 183 12.42 -6.76 2.83
CA HIS A 183 12.16 -7.62 3.97
C HIS A 183 11.29 -6.92 5.01
N GLU A 184 10.08 -7.45 5.25
CA GLU A 184 9.16 -6.88 6.24
C GLU A 184 9.68 -7.13 7.66
N ARG A 185 10.02 -6.04 8.36
CA ARG A 185 10.36 -6.03 9.78
C ARG A 185 9.16 -5.55 10.57
N THR A 186 8.52 -6.44 11.28
CA THR A 186 7.24 -6.17 11.97
C THR A 186 7.39 -5.37 13.25
N ARG A 187 8.62 -5.29 13.79
CA ARG A 187 8.91 -4.55 15.00
C ARG A 187 10.29 -3.89 14.92
N ILE A 188 10.27 -2.59 14.65
CA ILE A 188 11.44 -1.71 14.69
C ILE A 188 11.21 -0.67 15.77
N GLU A 189 12.16 -0.49 16.67
CA GLU A 189 12.12 0.47 17.75
C GLU A 189 13.34 1.40 17.73
N LYS A 190 13.19 2.57 18.33
CA LYS A 190 14.28 3.51 18.55
C LYS A 190 14.85 3.28 19.94
N HIS A 191 16.10 2.84 20.04
CA HIS A 191 16.85 2.66 21.27
C HIS A 191 17.94 3.74 21.38
N GLY A 192 17.63 4.85 22.05
CA GLY A 192 18.48 6.03 22.04
C GLY A 192 18.51 6.67 20.64
N ASP A 193 19.69 6.80 20.06
CA ASP A 193 19.87 7.34 18.69
C ASP A 193 19.92 6.25 17.62
N GLN A 194 19.73 4.97 17.98
CA GLN A 194 19.83 3.83 17.07
C GLN A 194 18.45 3.24 16.79
N ALA A 195 18.25 2.77 15.54
CA ALA A 195 17.10 1.97 15.14
C ALA A 195 17.49 0.50 15.22
N GLU A 196 16.68 -0.31 15.87
CA GLU A 196 16.89 -1.74 16.01
C GLU A 196 15.59 -2.50 15.72
N TYR A 197 15.71 -3.72 15.20
CA TYR A 197 14.57 -4.59 14.97
C TYR A 197 14.72 -5.92 15.69
N THR A 198 13.59 -6.57 15.94
CA THR A 198 13.53 -7.90 16.53
C THR A 198 12.59 -8.79 15.72
N GLU A 199 12.91 -10.08 15.63
CA GLU A 199 12.06 -11.12 15.03
C GLU A 199 11.57 -12.15 16.07
N ASP A 200 11.99 -12.02 17.33
CA ASP A 200 11.74 -12.94 18.43
C ASP A 200 11.12 -12.25 19.67
N ASP A 201 10.19 -11.33 19.40
CA ASP A 201 9.45 -10.57 20.43
C ASP A 201 10.33 -9.78 21.41
N GLY A 202 11.55 -9.41 20.98
CA GLY A 202 12.48 -8.59 21.77
C GLY A 202 13.52 -9.39 22.57
N ALA A 203 13.66 -10.69 22.30
CA ALA A 203 14.71 -11.48 22.92
C ALA A 203 16.10 -11.14 22.36
N THR A 204 16.16 -10.84 21.05
CA THR A 204 17.36 -10.33 20.38
C THR A 204 17.03 -9.09 19.54
N TRP A 205 18.00 -8.17 19.43
CA TRP A 205 17.88 -6.96 18.65
C TRP A 205 19.04 -6.82 17.69
N GLU A 206 18.72 -6.44 16.46
CA GLU A 206 19.71 -6.18 15.41
C GLU A 206 19.61 -4.72 14.95
N GLN A 207 20.75 -4.07 14.82
CA GLN A 207 20.84 -2.65 14.45
C GLN A 207 20.58 -2.46 12.95
N LEU A 208 19.84 -1.40 12.63
CA LEU A 208 19.65 -0.87 11.28
C LEU A 208 20.51 0.40 11.09
N GLY A 209 21.22 0.48 9.98
CA GLY A 209 22.11 1.60 9.68
C GLY A 209 21.34 2.92 9.44
N GLU A 210 22.06 4.04 9.55
CA GLU A 210 21.50 5.39 9.34
C GLU A 210 20.94 5.58 7.92
N ASP A 211 21.57 4.95 6.93
CA ASP A 211 21.17 5.03 5.52
C ASP A 211 20.10 3.98 5.13
N THR A 212 19.54 3.26 6.10
CA THR A 212 18.51 2.23 5.83
C THR A 212 17.31 2.86 5.13
N LEU A 213 16.98 2.29 3.97
CA LEU A 213 15.80 2.65 3.19
C LEU A 213 14.64 1.70 3.50
N VAL A 214 13.44 2.26 3.58
CA VAL A 214 12.23 1.50 3.88
C VAL A 214 11.07 1.86 2.96
N SER A 215 10.21 0.90 2.72
CA SER A 215 8.91 1.10 2.08
C SER A 215 7.88 1.58 3.10
N MET A 216 7.10 2.57 2.70
CA MET A 216 5.86 3.01 3.37
C MET A 216 4.63 2.71 2.49
N ASN A 217 4.72 1.74 1.58
CA ASN A 217 3.66 1.37 0.64
C ASN A 217 3.28 2.46 -0.38
N LEU A 218 4.20 3.36 -0.75
CA LEU A 218 4.03 4.17 -1.96
C LEU A 218 4.62 3.44 -3.15
N TRP A 219 3.77 2.74 -3.88
CA TRP A 219 4.12 1.94 -5.04
C TRP A 219 3.57 2.54 -6.33
N GLY A 220 4.27 2.30 -7.45
CA GLY A 220 3.82 2.60 -8.79
C GLY A 220 3.84 1.34 -9.66
N PHE A 221 2.75 1.10 -10.38
CA PHE A 221 2.57 -0.10 -11.19
C PHE A 221 2.04 0.23 -12.58
N THR A 222 2.36 -0.61 -13.54
CA THR A 222 1.56 -0.79 -14.75
C THR A 222 0.40 -1.75 -14.45
N SER A 223 -0.57 -1.83 -15.35
CA SER A 223 -1.72 -2.74 -15.18
C SER A 223 -1.35 -4.23 -15.15
N SER A 224 -0.11 -4.59 -15.51
CA SER A 224 0.38 -5.97 -15.46
C SER A 224 0.33 -6.58 -14.06
N ILE A 225 0.52 -5.79 -13.00
CA ILE A 225 0.43 -6.27 -11.61
C ILE A 225 -0.95 -6.88 -11.31
N LEU A 226 -2.03 -6.36 -11.88
CA LEU A 226 -3.39 -6.87 -11.66
C LEU A 226 -3.55 -8.31 -12.18
N LYS A 227 -2.89 -8.63 -13.30
CA LYS A 227 -2.86 -9.99 -13.87
C LYS A 227 -2.09 -10.94 -12.98
N GLU A 228 -0.93 -10.51 -12.48
CA GLU A 228 -0.09 -11.30 -11.58
C GLU A 228 -0.77 -11.53 -10.23
N LEU A 229 -1.40 -10.51 -9.65
CA LEU A 229 -2.19 -10.64 -8.43
C LEU A 229 -3.32 -11.65 -8.61
N LYS A 230 -4.06 -11.58 -9.73
CA LYS A 230 -5.13 -12.53 -10.03
C LYS A 230 -4.63 -13.96 -10.15
N ALA A 231 -3.53 -14.17 -10.87
CA ALA A 231 -2.96 -15.48 -11.10
C ALA A 231 -2.42 -16.16 -9.82
N ARG A 232 -1.91 -15.36 -8.88
CA ARG A 232 -1.28 -15.85 -7.64
C ARG A 232 -2.25 -15.94 -6.45
N PHE A 233 -3.44 -15.35 -6.55
CA PHE A 233 -4.38 -15.34 -5.41
C PHE A 233 -4.94 -16.72 -5.11
N VAL A 234 -5.29 -17.53 -6.11
CA VAL A 234 -5.76 -18.92 -5.91
C VAL A 234 -4.68 -19.78 -5.25
N PRO A 235 -3.45 -19.87 -5.75
CA PRO A 235 -2.36 -20.58 -5.07
C PRO A 235 -2.10 -20.11 -3.64
N PHE A 236 -2.22 -18.79 -3.39
CA PHE A 236 -2.12 -18.26 -2.03
C PHE A 236 -3.22 -18.82 -1.12
N LEU A 237 -4.48 -18.84 -1.56
CA LEU A 237 -5.60 -19.36 -0.78
C LEU A 237 -5.43 -20.85 -0.49
N GLU A 238 -5.11 -21.66 -1.50
CA GLU A 238 -4.87 -23.10 -1.35
C GLU A 238 -3.79 -23.41 -0.30
N LYS A 239 -2.70 -22.66 -0.32
CA LYS A 239 -1.58 -22.85 0.62
C LYS A 239 -1.91 -22.41 2.05
N ASN A 240 -2.63 -21.29 2.22
CA ASN A 240 -2.70 -20.61 3.51
C ASN A 240 -4.00 -20.85 4.28
N LEU A 241 -5.11 -21.21 3.61
CA LEU A 241 -6.38 -21.44 4.29
C LEU A 241 -6.34 -22.64 5.25
N SER A 242 -5.56 -23.67 4.94
CA SER A 242 -5.41 -24.83 5.83
C SER A 242 -4.53 -24.54 7.06
N VAL A 243 -3.66 -23.52 6.98
CA VAL A 243 -2.67 -23.19 8.04
C VAL A 243 -3.17 -22.07 8.93
N ASN A 244 -3.67 -20.99 8.36
CA ASN A 244 -4.09 -19.78 9.09
C ASN A 244 -5.34 -19.13 8.49
N PRO A 245 -6.51 -19.79 8.53
CA PRO A 245 -7.72 -19.36 7.83
C PRO A 245 -8.22 -17.97 8.28
N LEU A 246 -8.03 -17.61 9.54
CA LEU A 246 -8.57 -16.38 10.10
C LEU A 246 -7.67 -15.16 9.92
N LYS A 247 -6.34 -15.36 9.70
CA LYS A 247 -5.38 -14.26 9.76
C LYS A 247 -4.43 -14.17 8.56
N CYS A 248 -4.40 -15.17 7.65
CA CYS A 248 -3.53 -15.09 6.46
C CYS A 248 -3.86 -13.85 5.63
N GLU A 249 -2.83 -13.18 5.11
CA GLU A 249 -2.95 -11.98 4.29
C GLU A 249 -2.13 -12.12 3.01
N TYR A 250 -2.75 -11.76 1.91
CA TYR A 250 -2.14 -11.68 0.60
C TYR A 250 -1.51 -10.29 0.43
N PHE A 251 -0.23 -10.16 0.75
CA PHE A 251 0.47 -8.88 0.74
C PHE A 251 0.96 -8.51 -0.65
N LEU A 252 0.77 -7.25 -1.04
CA LEU A 252 1.26 -6.69 -2.30
C LEU A 252 2.81 -6.77 -2.40
N PRO A 253 3.59 -6.38 -1.38
CA PRO A 253 5.05 -6.48 -1.44
C PRO A 253 5.55 -7.91 -1.65
N PHE A 254 4.85 -8.93 -1.12
CA PHE A 254 5.22 -10.33 -1.34
C PHE A 254 5.12 -10.72 -2.81
N VAL A 255 4.07 -10.28 -3.52
CA VAL A 255 3.92 -10.56 -4.95
C VAL A 255 5.00 -9.84 -5.76
N VAL A 256 5.35 -8.60 -5.38
CA VAL A 256 6.45 -7.87 -6.03
C VAL A 256 7.78 -8.60 -5.83
N ASP A 257 8.08 -9.05 -4.62
CA ASP A 257 9.29 -9.83 -4.31
C ASP A 257 9.38 -11.13 -5.13
N GLU A 258 8.26 -11.87 -5.26
CA GLU A 258 8.23 -13.05 -6.13
C GLU A 258 8.55 -12.69 -7.60
N LEU A 259 7.99 -11.60 -8.11
CA LEU A 259 8.22 -11.15 -9.49
C LEU A 259 9.67 -10.71 -9.73
N LEU A 260 10.30 -10.06 -8.74
CA LEU A 260 11.73 -9.72 -8.75
C LEU A 260 12.59 -10.99 -8.84
N LYS A 261 12.33 -11.99 -7.97
CA LYS A 261 13.05 -13.27 -7.93
C LYS A 261 12.86 -14.10 -9.21
N GLU A 262 11.70 -13.99 -9.85
CA GLU A 262 11.41 -14.60 -11.14
C GLU A 262 12.05 -13.85 -12.33
N GLY A 263 12.64 -12.68 -12.10
CA GLY A 263 13.19 -11.82 -13.16
C GLY A 263 12.13 -11.21 -14.09
N LYS A 264 10.86 -11.21 -13.67
CA LYS A 264 9.74 -10.68 -14.45
C LYS A 264 9.50 -9.19 -14.26
N ALA A 265 9.89 -8.65 -13.12
CA ALA A 265 9.73 -7.23 -12.80
C ALA A 265 11.06 -6.57 -12.48
N GLU A 266 11.08 -5.25 -12.64
CA GLU A 266 12.11 -4.34 -12.19
C GLU A 266 11.43 -3.18 -11.45
N VAL A 267 12.00 -2.78 -10.31
CA VAL A 267 11.41 -1.75 -9.44
C VAL A 267 12.41 -0.67 -9.17
#